data_b0d50129d07ed0b663a2d18a86c95b5a
#
_entry.id   b0d50129d07ed0b663a2d18a86c95b5a
#
_cell.length_a   1.000
_cell.length_b   1.000
_cell.length_c   1.000
_cell.angle_alpha   90.00
_cell.angle_beta   90.00
_cell.angle_gamma   90.00
#
_symmetry.space_group_name_H-M   'P 1'
#
loop_
_entity.id
_entity.type
_entity.pdbx_description
1 polymer ?
#
loop_
_entity_poly.entity_id
_entity_poly.type
_entity_poly.pdbx_seq_one_letter_code
_entity_poly.pdbx_strand_id
1 'polypeptide(L)'
;MVLWTSVAFAAWHVSTALLPTEFRPPLAQVPIYILNVVVIGFIWGLMRQRSGSIVVTSVSHGVWNGLVYGLFNTGTSLGALGIHNTGVFGPEVGLVGLALNLAFAAVLWLGLGFNRGRAITGVAMTQP
;
A
#
# COMPACT_ATOMS: atom_id res chain seq x y z
N MET A 1 9.73 11.48 -6.75
CA MET A 1 8.56 12.07 -6.05
C MET A 1 7.74 11.01 -5.30
N VAL A 2 7.26 9.93 -5.93
CA VAL A 2 6.43 8.89 -5.28
C VAL A 2 7.07 8.31 -4.00
N LEU A 3 8.35 7.98 -4.01
CA LEU A 3 9.04 7.41 -2.86
C LEU A 3 8.99 8.35 -1.64
N TRP A 4 9.24 9.64 -1.83
CA TRP A 4 9.22 10.61 -0.73
C TRP A 4 7.84 10.78 -0.12
N THR A 5 6.79 10.79 -0.95
CA THR A 5 5.41 10.83 -0.44
C THR A 5 5.04 9.55 0.30
N SER A 6 5.56 8.39 -0.12
CA SER A 6 5.36 7.11 0.58
C SER A 6 6.04 7.09 1.95
N VAL A 7 7.25 7.63 2.05
CA VAL A 7 7.98 7.76 3.33
C VAL A 7 7.26 8.74 4.26
N ALA A 8 6.81 9.89 3.74
CA ALA A 8 6.04 10.85 4.53
C ALA A 8 4.71 10.25 5.02
N PHE A 9 4.03 9.47 4.17
CA PHE A 9 2.82 8.73 4.54
C PHE A 9 3.09 7.72 5.66
N ALA A 10 4.19 6.97 5.57
CA ALA A 10 4.57 6.02 6.61
C ALA A 10 4.97 6.73 7.91
N ALA A 11 5.67 7.87 7.84
CA ALA A 11 6.02 8.67 9.02
C ALA A 11 4.78 9.15 9.79
N TRP A 12 3.71 9.53 9.08
CA TRP A 12 2.42 9.82 9.70
C TRP A 12 1.87 8.62 10.48
N HIS A 13 2.00 7.40 9.95
CA HIS A 13 1.50 6.17 10.57
C HIS A 13 2.32 5.67 11.77
N VAL A 14 3.50 6.22 12.00
CA VAL A 14 4.28 5.93 13.22
C VAL A 14 3.49 6.32 14.47
N SER A 15 2.75 7.42 14.44
CA SER A 15 1.91 7.86 15.54
C SER A 15 0.80 6.83 15.86
N THR A 16 0.15 6.27 14.84
CA THR A 16 -0.90 5.26 15.01
C THR A 16 -0.34 3.93 15.52
N ALA A 17 0.90 3.59 15.18
CA ALA A 17 1.56 2.37 15.65
C ALA A 17 2.02 2.45 17.10
N LEU A 18 2.38 3.63 17.59
CA LEU A 18 3.00 3.81 18.91
C LEU A 18 2.04 4.36 19.97
N LEU A 19 1.06 5.16 19.58
CA LEU A 19 0.07 5.72 20.51
C LEU A 19 -1.00 4.68 20.87
N PRO A 20 -1.65 4.79 22.04
CA PRO A 20 -2.71 3.89 22.48
C PRO A 20 -4.01 4.19 21.67
N THR A 21 -4.09 3.65 20.49
CA THR A 21 -5.28 3.67 19.61
C THR A 21 -5.88 2.29 19.51
N GLU A 22 -7.15 2.17 19.10
CA GLU A 22 -7.80 0.88 18.83
C GLU A 22 -7.06 0.05 17.79
N PHE A 23 -6.31 0.73 16.91
CA PHE A 23 -5.53 0.13 15.82
C PHE A 23 -4.07 -0.21 16.19
N ARG A 24 -3.67 -0.17 17.42
CA ARG A 24 -2.28 -0.39 17.79
C ARG A 24 -1.83 -1.84 17.50
N PRO A 25 -0.91 -2.08 16.53
CA PRO A 25 -0.36 -3.41 16.33
C PRO A 25 0.55 -3.80 17.50
N PRO A 26 0.72 -5.11 17.79
CA PRO A 26 1.74 -5.56 18.72
C PRO A 26 3.13 -5.00 18.36
N LEU A 27 3.92 -4.59 19.36
CA LEU A 27 5.22 -3.95 19.13
C LEU A 27 6.15 -4.77 18.21
N ALA A 28 6.11 -6.10 18.31
CA ALA A 28 6.87 -7.00 17.45
C ALA A 28 6.48 -6.90 15.96
N GLN A 29 5.28 -6.44 15.65
CA GLN A 29 4.77 -6.29 14.28
C GLN A 29 4.98 -4.87 13.71
N VAL A 30 5.32 -3.90 14.54
CA VAL A 30 5.50 -2.50 14.12
C VAL A 30 6.50 -2.34 12.98
N PRO A 31 7.68 -2.99 12.96
CA PRO A 31 8.62 -2.84 11.85
C PRO A 31 8.02 -3.31 10.50
N ILE A 32 7.32 -4.44 10.49
CA ILE A 32 6.66 -4.97 9.29
C ILE A 32 5.50 -4.06 8.87
N TYR A 33 4.73 -3.59 9.84
CA TYR A 33 3.65 -2.61 9.59
C TYR A 33 4.18 -1.36 8.90
N ILE A 34 5.20 -0.70 9.44
CA ILE A 34 5.76 0.53 8.86
C ILE A 34 6.32 0.27 7.46
N LEU A 35 7.06 -0.83 7.25
CA LEU A 35 7.55 -1.21 5.94
C LEU A 35 6.39 -1.40 4.94
N ASN A 36 5.34 -2.09 5.36
CA ASN A 36 4.17 -2.32 4.53
C ASN A 36 3.42 -1.02 4.20
N VAL A 37 3.31 -0.10 5.14
CA VAL A 37 2.71 1.24 4.90
C VAL A 37 3.53 2.04 3.88
N VAL A 38 4.88 1.92 3.88
CA VAL A 38 5.72 2.51 2.82
C VAL A 38 5.37 1.91 1.46
N VAL A 39 5.25 0.58 1.37
CA VAL A 39 4.91 -0.12 0.12
C VAL A 39 3.50 0.26 -0.37
N ILE A 40 2.52 0.29 0.52
CA ILE A 40 1.15 0.70 0.20
C ILE A 40 1.11 2.17 -0.26
N GLY A 41 1.81 3.06 0.43
CA GLY A 41 1.96 4.45 0.01
C GLY A 41 2.60 4.58 -1.38
N PHE A 42 3.57 3.71 -1.70
CA PHE A 42 4.16 3.64 -3.03
C PHE A 42 3.16 3.17 -4.09
N ILE A 43 2.36 2.15 -3.80
CA ILE A 43 1.26 1.68 -4.67
C ILE A 43 0.31 2.83 -4.99
N TRP A 44 -0.19 3.54 -3.99
CA TRP A 44 -1.09 4.67 -4.21
C TRP A 44 -0.45 5.83 -4.96
N GLY A 45 0.84 6.08 -4.72
CA GLY A 45 1.63 7.04 -5.50
C GLY A 45 1.70 6.67 -6.98
N LEU A 46 1.92 5.39 -7.31
CA LEU A 46 1.89 4.88 -8.69
C LEU A 46 0.48 4.96 -9.30
N MET A 47 -0.55 4.61 -8.54
CA MET A 47 -1.95 4.75 -8.98
C MET A 47 -2.30 6.21 -9.27
N ARG A 48 -1.85 7.15 -8.43
CA ARG A 48 -1.99 8.60 -8.65
C ARG A 48 -1.30 9.04 -9.94
N GLN A 49 -0.07 8.58 -10.19
CA GLN A 49 0.65 8.89 -11.43
C GLN A 49 -0.07 8.34 -12.67
N ARG A 50 -0.63 7.13 -12.56
CA ARG A 50 -1.29 6.46 -13.68
C ARG A 50 -2.66 7.05 -14.00
N SER A 51 -3.46 7.37 -13.00
CA SER A 51 -4.83 7.88 -13.16
C SER A 51 -4.88 9.40 -13.36
N GLY A 52 -3.86 10.13 -12.95
CA GLY A 52 -3.89 11.59 -12.88
C GLY A 52 -4.85 12.14 -11.80
N SER A 53 -5.50 11.27 -11.00
CA SER A 53 -6.59 11.64 -10.09
C SER A 53 -6.29 11.31 -8.64
N ILE A 54 -6.43 12.30 -7.75
CA ILE A 54 -6.38 12.09 -6.31
C ILE A 54 -7.59 11.30 -5.80
N VAL A 55 -8.73 11.43 -6.46
CA VAL A 55 -9.97 10.72 -6.08
C VAL A 55 -9.78 9.22 -6.15
N VAL A 56 -9.13 8.71 -7.21
CA VAL A 56 -8.82 7.28 -7.35
C VAL A 56 -8.02 6.78 -6.15
N THR A 57 -6.99 7.50 -5.74
CA THR A 57 -6.14 7.13 -4.61
C THR A 57 -6.90 7.18 -3.28
N SER A 58 -7.70 8.23 -3.07
CA SER A 58 -8.47 8.40 -1.83
C SER A 58 -9.55 7.34 -1.67
N VAL A 59 -10.27 7.02 -2.75
CA VAL A 59 -11.28 5.94 -2.74
C VAL A 59 -10.61 4.59 -2.51
N SER A 60 -9.49 4.30 -3.18
CA SER A 60 -8.74 3.05 -2.98
C SER A 60 -8.25 2.90 -1.54
N HIS A 61 -7.79 3.99 -0.91
CA HIS A 61 -7.39 3.99 0.50
C HIS A 61 -8.59 3.71 1.42
N GLY A 62 -9.72 4.38 1.20
CA GLY A 62 -10.94 4.13 1.99
C GLY A 62 -11.45 2.70 1.87
N VAL A 63 -11.48 2.15 0.65
CA VAL A 63 -11.86 0.74 0.40
C VAL A 63 -10.88 -0.21 1.08
N TRP A 64 -9.58 0.04 0.97
CA TRP A 64 -8.55 -0.75 1.65
C TRP A 64 -8.79 -0.80 3.15
N ASN A 65 -8.94 0.35 3.80
CA ASN A 65 -9.18 0.42 5.24
C ASN A 65 -10.47 -0.32 5.63
N GLY A 66 -11.56 -0.11 4.89
CA GLY A 66 -12.83 -0.80 5.15
C GLY A 66 -12.71 -2.33 5.08
N LEU A 67 -12.00 -2.85 4.08
CA LEU A 67 -11.78 -4.29 3.92
C LEU A 67 -10.82 -4.84 4.98
N VAL A 68 -9.68 -4.18 5.20
CA VAL A 68 -8.65 -4.67 6.13
C VAL A 68 -9.19 -4.70 7.55
N TYR A 69 -9.81 -3.63 8.00
CA TYR A 69 -10.32 -3.56 9.38
C TYR A 69 -11.59 -4.40 9.58
N GLY A 70 -12.47 -4.47 8.60
CA GLY A 70 -13.67 -5.30 8.69
C GLY A 70 -13.37 -6.80 8.64
N LEU A 71 -12.45 -7.23 7.79
CA LEU A 71 -12.18 -8.66 7.56
C LEU A 71 -11.11 -9.24 8.47
N PHE A 72 -10.01 -8.54 8.66
CA PHE A 72 -8.84 -9.09 9.38
C PHE A 72 -8.75 -8.58 10.81
N ASN A 73 -9.22 -7.38 11.05
CA ASN A 73 -8.98 -6.55 12.22
C ASN A 73 -7.49 -6.36 12.57
N THR A 74 -7.24 -5.38 13.39
CA THR A 74 -5.89 -5.07 13.88
C THR A 74 -6.05 -4.71 15.35
N GLY A 75 -5.45 -5.46 16.23
CA GLY A 75 -5.55 -5.23 17.67
C GLY A 75 -6.08 -6.45 18.42
N THR A 76 -6.92 -6.22 19.41
CA THR A 76 -7.39 -7.27 20.34
C THR A 76 -8.64 -8.00 19.88
N SER A 77 -9.37 -7.51 18.88
CA SER A 77 -10.58 -8.13 18.36
C SER A 77 -10.33 -8.84 17.03
N LEU A 78 -11.08 -9.91 16.78
CA LEU A 78 -11.01 -10.64 15.52
C LEU A 78 -11.89 -9.96 14.46
N GLY A 79 -11.37 -9.85 13.24
CA GLY A 79 -12.18 -9.46 12.09
C GLY A 79 -13.10 -10.60 11.62
N ALA A 80 -13.95 -10.31 10.63
CA ALA A 80 -14.96 -11.25 10.13
C ALA A 80 -14.40 -12.60 9.64
N LEU A 81 -13.11 -12.65 9.23
CA LEU A 81 -12.46 -13.89 8.80
C LEU A 81 -11.90 -14.74 9.97
N GLY A 82 -11.88 -14.22 11.19
CA GLY A 82 -11.42 -14.96 12.38
C GLY A 82 -9.94 -15.35 12.34
N ILE A 83 -9.08 -14.57 11.66
CA ILE A 83 -7.65 -14.87 11.52
C ILE A 83 -6.91 -14.47 12.80
N HIS A 84 -6.35 -15.45 13.52
CA HIS A 84 -5.60 -15.23 14.76
C HIS A 84 -4.13 -14.85 14.53
N ASN A 85 -3.48 -15.38 13.48
CA ASN A 85 -2.05 -15.14 13.21
C ASN A 85 -1.86 -13.97 12.23
N THR A 86 -2.22 -12.77 12.67
CA THR A 86 -2.11 -11.54 11.85
C THR A 86 -0.67 -11.17 11.52
N GLY A 87 0.32 -11.55 12.35
CA GLY A 87 1.75 -11.34 12.05
C GLY A 87 2.26 -12.11 10.83
N VAL A 88 1.53 -13.16 10.42
CA VAL A 88 1.83 -13.90 9.17
C VAL A 88 0.85 -13.50 8.08
N PHE A 89 -0.46 -13.56 8.32
CA PHE A 89 -1.50 -13.44 7.30
C PHE A 89 -2.15 -12.05 7.22
N GLY A 90 -1.85 -11.15 8.15
CA GLY A 90 -2.43 -9.79 8.14
C GLY A 90 -1.97 -9.00 6.91
N PRO A 91 -2.88 -8.29 6.22
CA PRO A 91 -2.54 -7.56 4.99
C PRO A 91 -1.62 -6.35 5.24
N GLU A 92 -1.63 -5.77 6.43
CA GLU A 92 -0.77 -4.63 6.80
C GLU A 92 0.34 -4.99 7.79
N VAL A 93 0.10 -5.94 8.68
CA VAL A 93 1.02 -6.27 9.79
C VAL A 93 1.72 -7.61 9.58
N GLY A 94 1.37 -8.36 8.52
CA GLY A 94 1.84 -9.72 8.25
C GLY A 94 2.81 -9.83 7.08
N LEU A 95 3.62 -10.88 7.12
CA LEU A 95 4.62 -11.17 6.08
C LEU A 95 3.98 -11.49 4.71
N VAL A 96 2.86 -12.21 4.70
CA VAL A 96 2.14 -12.55 3.47
C VAL A 96 1.56 -11.28 2.83
N GLY A 97 0.97 -10.39 3.64
CA GLY A 97 0.48 -9.10 3.18
C GLY A 97 1.59 -8.25 2.57
N LEU A 98 2.75 -8.17 3.22
CA LEU A 98 3.92 -7.46 2.70
C LEU A 98 4.38 -8.04 1.36
N ALA A 99 4.48 -9.38 1.23
CA ALA A 99 4.90 -10.02 -0.01
C ALA A 99 3.93 -9.74 -1.17
N LEU A 100 2.62 -9.81 -0.91
CA LEU A 100 1.59 -9.51 -1.91
C LEU A 100 1.60 -8.04 -2.33
N ASN A 101 1.76 -7.12 -1.39
CA ASN A 101 1.84 -5.69 -1.68
C ASN A 101 3.11 -5.33 -2.46
N LEU A 102 4.25 -5.96 -2.16
CA LEU A 102 5.48 -5.81 -2.94
C LEU A 102 5.30 -6.33 -4.38
N ALA A 103 4.69 -7.51 -4.55
CA ALA A 103 4.41 -8.06 -5.87
C ALA A 103 3.48 -7.12 -6.67
N PHE A 104 2.44 -6.59 -6.05
CA PHE A 104 1.52 -5.65 -6.70
C PHE A 104 2.21 -4.32 -7.06
N ALA A 105 3.04 -3.78 -6.16
CA ALA A 105 3.86 -2.60 -6.44
C ALA A 105 4.79 -2.82 -7.65
N ALA A 106 5.43 -4.00 -7.74
CA ALA A 106 6.29 -4.36 -8.87
C ALA A 106 5.50 -4.43 -10.19
N VAL A 107 4.32 -5.04 -10.20
CA VAL A 107 3.45 -5.11 -11.39
C VAL A 107 3.07 -3.70 -11.86
N LEU A 108 2.67 -2.82 -10.94
CA LEU A 108 2.34 -1.43 -11.30
C LEU A 108 3.57 -0.68 -11.83
N TRP A 109 4.73 -0.84 -11.18
CA TRP A 109 5.96 -0.19 -11.59
C TRP A 109 6.42 -0.63 -12.99
N LEU A 110 6.45 -1.92 -13.27
CA LEU A 110 6.81 -2.49 -14.56
C LEU A 110 5.81 -2.08 -15.65
N GLY A 111 4.51 -2.08 -15.37
CA GLY A 111 3.49 -1.61 -16.29
C GLY A 111 3.63 -0.13 -16.67
N LEU A 112 4.10 0.73 -15.76
CA LEU A 112 4.41 2.13 -16.06
C LEU A 112 5.64 2.26 -16.96
N GLY A 113 6.68 1.43 -16.75
CA GLY A 113 7.89 1.41 -17.58
C GLY A 113 7.59 1.02 -19.02
N PHE A 114 6.77 -0.01 -19.22
CA PHE A 114 6.37 -0.50 -20.53
C PHE A 114 5.60 0.53 -21.35
N ASN A 115 4.67 1.27 -20.73
CA ASN A 115 3.89 2.30 -21.42
C ASN A 115 4.74 3.52 -21.81
N ARG A 116 5.77 3.87 -21.04
CA ARG A 116 6.71 4.96 -21.40
C ARG A 116 7.54 4.60 -22.63
N GLY A 117 8.01 3.37 -22.76
CA GLY A 117 8.74 2.88 -23.93
C GLY A 117 7.91 2.96 -25.21
N ARG A 118 6.64 2.61 -25.15
CA ARG A 118 5.72 2.69 -26.32
C ARG A 118 5.44 4.12 -26.76
N ALA A 119 5.31 5.08 -25.86
CA ALA A 119 5.08 6.48 -26.19
C ALA A 119 6.27 7.08 -26.96
N ILE A 120 7.50 6.72 -26.60
CA ILE A 120 8.73 7.21 -27.26
C ILE A 120 8.87 6.62 -28.67
N THR A 121 8.58 5.33 -28.84
CA THR A 121 8.68 4.67 -30.16
C THR A 121 7.55 5.09 -31.10
N GLY A 122 6.36 5.40 -30.61
CA GLY A 122 5.23 5.89 -31.42
C GLY A 122 5.47 7.27 -32.03
N VAL A 123 6.14 8.16 -31.31
CA VAL A 123 6.48 9.52 -31.80
C VAL A 123 7.56 9.49 -32.87
N ALA A 124 8.50 8.53 -32.81
CA ALA A 124 9.57 8.41 -33.79
C ALA A 124 9.10 7.94 -35.19
N MET A 125 7.90 7.34 -35.29
CA MET A 125 7.36 6.82 -36.56
C MET A 125 6.40 7.78 -37.28
N THR A 126 6.12 8.96 -36.75
CA THR A 126 5.15 9.92 -37.33
C THR A 126 5.79 11.19 -37.88
N GLN A 127 7.12 11.22 -38.05
CA GLN A 127 7.77 12.30 -38.81
C GLN A 127 7.95 11.89 -40.29
N PRO A 128 7.32 12.59 -41.26
CA PRO A 128 7.52 12.38 -42.70
C PRO A 128 8.89 12.87 -43.14
#